data_eb65011b57948b5b9754c6838944d36d
#
_entry.id   eb65011b57948b5b9754c6838944d36d
#
_cell.length_a   1.000
_cell.length_b   1.000
_cell.length_c   1.000
_cell.angle_alpha   90.00
_cell.angle_beta   90.00
_cell.angle_gamma   90.00
#
_symmetry.space_group_name_H-M   'P 1'
#
loop_
_entity.id
_entity.type
_entity.pdbx_description
1 polymer ?
#
loop_
_entity_poly.entity_id
_entity_poly.type
_entity_poly.pdbx_seq_one_letter_code
_entity_poly.pdbx_strand_id
1 'polypeptide(L)'
;MCSSDLVYLDRFLNQPRATIPDPGSGDDTDPAELRGRLLETFDEQGGVDEAARIVGHHFDAGGDPDALKETMGEGLLREDAGFHTLQNVEACFRQFELAESDYERRLALIAPARYMAAHFPTRRESEQTFTIAERLFQGENIHEGTGD
;
A
#
# COMPACT_ATOMS: atom_id res chain seq x y z
N MET A 1 28.69 16.68 13.28
CA MET A 1 27.48 15.84 13.43
C MET A 1 26.60 16.48 14.49
N CYS A 2 25.37 16.80 14.14
CA CYS A 2 24.46 17.48 15.05
C CYS A 2 23.92 16.48 16.08
N SER A 3 23.82 16.89 17.34
CA SER A 3 23.35 16.05 18.46
C SER A 3 21.94 15.46 18.21
N SER A 4 21.13 16.10 17.36
CA SER A 4 19.81 15.64 16.94
C SER A 4 19.83 14.36 16.09
N ASP A 5 20.89 14.14 15.31
CA ASP A 5 20.99 12.98 14.42
C ASP A 5 21.21 11.69 15.21
N LEU A 6 21.94 11.79 16.35
CA LEU A 6 22.19 10.65 17.23
C LEU A 6 20.90 10.24 17.98
N VAL A 7 20.08 11.19 18.41
CA VAL A 7 18.78 10.91 19.06
C VAL A 7 17.80 10.25 18.08
N TYR A 8 17.85 10.65 16.82
CA TYR A 8 17.02 10.06 15.78
C TYR A 8 17.43 8.61 15.49
N LEU A 9 18.73 8.37 15.32
CA LEU A 9 19.29 7.03 15.13
C LEU A 9 19.02 6.10 16.32
N ASP A 10 19.18 6.59 17.56
CA ASP A 10 18.91 5.82 18.77
C ASP A 10 17.44 5.38 18.88
N ARG A 11 16.51 6.24 18.47
CA ARG A 11 15.09 5.92 18.42
C ARG A 11 14.76 4.80 17.44
N PHE A 12 15.44 4.74 16.29
CA PHE A 12 15.20 3.71 15.28
C PHE A 12 15.97 2.42 15.57
N LEU A 13 17.17 2.49 16.16
CA LEU A 13 17.97 1.34 16.52
C LEU A 13 17.35 0.52 17.67
N ASN A 14 16.57 1.15 18.54
CA ASN A 14 15.91 0.50 19.67
C ASN A 14 14.51 -0.05 19.34
N GLN A 15 14.02 0.08 18.11
CA GLN A 15 12.78 -0.54 17.71
C GLN A 15 13.00 -2.04 17.45
N PRO A 16 12.12 -2.91 17.95
CA PRO A 16 12.19 -4.33 17.60
C PRO A 16 12.03 -4.49 16.08
N ARG A 17 12.80 -5.41 15.50
CA ARG A 17 12.67 -5.73 14.08
C ARG A 17 11.25 -6.23 13.82
N ALA A 18 10.60 -5.67 12.82
CA ALA A 18 9.34 -6.22 12.34
C ALA A 18 9.59 -7.64 11.81
N THR A 19 8.80 -8.59 12.29
CA THR A 19 8.77 -9.94 11.73
C THR A 19 7.89 -9.94 10.49
N ILE A 20 8.31 -10.65 9.46
CA ILE A 20 7.44 -10.93 8.32
C ILE A 20 6.47 -12.02 8.78
N PRO A 21 5.15 -11.79 8.71
CA PRO A 21 4.19 -12.82 9.05
C PRO A 21 4.38 -14.03 8.11
N ASP A 22 4.25 -15.23 8.68
CA ASP A 22 4.17 -16.44 7.88
C ASP A 22 2.93 -16.33 6.98
N PRO A 23 3.05 -16.52 5.66
CA PRO A 23 1.89 -16.54 4.78
C PRO A 23 0.90 -17.65 5.14
N GLY A 24 1.35 -18.67 5.89
CA GLY A 24 0.58 -19.86 6.19
C GLY A 24 0.69 -20.90 5.07
N SER A 25 0.20 -22.09 5.31
CA SER A 25 0.00 -23.08 4.25
C SER A 25 -1.20 -22.63 3.40
N GLY A 26 -0.92 -21.94 2.30
CA GLY A 26 -1.97 -21.44 1.41
C GLY A 26 -2.80 -22.59 0.84
N ASP A 27 -4.12 -22.47 0.93
CA ASP A 27 -5.02 -23.13 0.01
C ASP A 27 -4.68 -22.67 -1.42
N ASP A 28 -5.07 -23.46 -2.43
CA ASP A 28 -4.89 -23.14 -3.87
C ASP A 28 -5.64 -21.85 -4.28
N THR A 29 -5.35 -20.73 -3.61
CA THR A 29 -6.01 -19.44 -3.87
C THR A 29 -5.43 -18.83 -5.14
N ASP A 30 -6.31 -18.46 -6.06
CA ASP A 30 -5.92 -17.80 -7.30
C ASP A 30 -5.15 -16.48 -7.00
N PRO A 31 -3.96 -16.27 -7.58
CA PRO A 31 -3.23 -15.02 -7.46
C PRO A 31 -4.06 -13.77 -7.79
N ALA A 32 -5.04 -13.85 -8.68
CA ALA A 32 -5.95 -12.75 -8.99
C ALA A 32 -6.88 -12.42 -7.82
N GLU A 33 -7.37 -13.42 -7.11
CA GLU A 33 -8.18 -13.25 -5.90
C GLU A 33 -7.35 -12.63 -4.77
N LEU A 34 -6.09 -13.06 -4.61
CA LEU A 34 -5.17 -12.47 -3.62
C LEU A 34 -4.93 -10.97 -3.89
N ARG A 35 -4.82 -10.57 -5.15
CA ARG A 35 -4.69 -9.14 -5.50
C ARG A 35 -5.96 -8.34 -5.15
N GLY A 36 -7.15 -8.90 -5.40
CA GLY A 36 -8.41 -8.31 -4.96
C GLY A 36 -8.47 -8.11 -3.45
N ARG A 37 -8.11 -9.13 -2.68
CA ARG A 37 -8.03 -9.07 -1.22
C ARG A 37 -7.00 -8.04 -0.72
N LEU A 38 -5.90 -7.83 -1.44
CA LEU A 38 -4.92 -6.80 -1.09
C LEU A 38 -5.54 -5.40 -1.18
N LEU A 39 -6.33 -5.12 -2.22
CA LEU A 39 -7.05 -3.85 -2.34
C LEU A 39 -8.10 -3.66 -1.23
N GLU A 40 -8.84 -4.72 -0.90
CA GLU A 40 -9.78 -4.70 0.23
C GLU A 40 -9.06 -4.43 1.55
N THR A 41 -7.88 -5.03 1.75
CA THR A 41 -7.04 -4.78 2.95
C THR A 41 -6.58 -3.32 3.04
N PHE A 42 -6.38 -2.63 1.92
CA PHE A 42 -6.07 -1.20 1.91
C PHE A 42 -7.27 -0.32 2.24
N ASP A 43 -8.49 -0.82 2.09
CA ASP A 43 -9.72 -0.12 2.50
C ASP A 43 -10.02 -0.28 4.00
N GLU A 44 -9.26 -1.10 4.71
CA GLU A 44 -9.39 -1.35 6.15
C GLU A 44 -8.20 -0.80 6.93
N GLN A 45 -8.46 -0.12 8.07
CA GLN A 45 -7.38 0.37 8.92
C GLN A 45 -6.67 -0.78 9.64
N GLY A 46 -5.33 -0.76 9.61
CA GLY A 46 -4.51 -1.65 10.43
C GLY A 46 -4.21 -3.02 9.79
N GLY A 47 -4.52 -3.22 8.52
CA GLY A 47 -4.27 -4.47 7.78
C GLY A 47 -2.80 -4.80 7.46
N VAL A 48 -1.84 -4.27 8.24
CA VAL A 48 -0.39 -4.33 7.94
C VAL A 48 0.15 -5.75 7.81
N ASP A 49 -0.20 -6.62 8.75
CA ASP A 49 0.28 -8.00 8.73
C ASP A 49 -0.48 -8.84 7.71
N GLU A 50 -1.75 -8.53 7.47
CA GLU A 50 -2.53 -9.20 6.43
C GLU A 50 -2.02 -8.85 5.03
N ALA A 51 -1.71 -7.59 4.76
CA ALA A 51 -1.09 -7.18 3.50
C ALA A 51 0.23 -7.93 3.23
N ALA A 52 1.06 -8.11 4.27
CA ALA A 52 2.28 -8.90 4.15
C ALA A 52 2.02 -10.37 3.84
N ARG A 53 1.01 -11.01 4.49
CA ARG A 53 0.64 -12.40 4.22
C ARG A 53 0.12 -12.57 2.80
N ILE A 54 -0.76 -11.69 2.34
CA ILE A 54 -1.32 -11.73 0.99
C ILE A 54 -0.21 -11.66 -0.06
N VAL A 55 0.75 -10.74 0.09
CA VAL A 55 1.90 -10.64 -0.81
C VAL A 55 2.74 -11.91 -0.76
N GLY A 56 3.00 -12.46 0.43
CA GLY A 56 3.69 -13.73 0.59
C GLY A 56 2.99 -14.88 -0.14
N HIS A 57 1.67 -15.04 0.07
CA HIS A 57 0.85 -16.04 -0.61
C HIS A 57 0.84 -15.89 -2.13
N HIS A 58 0.77 -14.64 -2.62
CA HIS A 58 0.81 -14.37 -4.06
C HIS A 58 2.09 -14.93 -4.70
N PHE A 59 3.24 -14.78 -4.05
CA PHE A 59 4.49 -15.39 -4.51
C PHE A 59 4.46 -16.92 -4.41
N ASP A 60 3.95 -17.48 -3.30
CA ASP A 60 3.88 -18.93 -3.09
C ASP A 60 2.94 -19.61 -4.09
N ALA A 61 1.87 -18.93 -4.51
CA ALA A 61 0.96 -19.35 -5.56
C ALA A 61 1.51 -19.16 -6.99
N GLY A 62 2.75 -18.69 -7.14
CA GLY A 62 3.38 -18.42 -8.44
C GLY A 62 2.77 -17.22 -9.18
N GLY A 63 2.19 -16.28 -8.46
CA GLY A 63 1.58 -15.09 -9.02
C GLY A 63 2.60 -14.18 -9.70
N ASP A 64 2.15 -13.45 -10.74
CA ASP A 64 2.97 -12.51 -11.48
C ASP A 64 3.30 -11.28 -10.64
N PRO A 65 4.58 -10.98 -10.37
CA PRO A 65 4.97 -9.81 -9.59
C PRO A 65 4.59 -8.47 -10.25
N ASP A 66 4.53 -8.42 -11.58
CA ASP A 66 4.16 -7.19 -12.30
C ASP A 66 2.67 -6.89 -12.09
N ALA A 67 1.81 -7.90 -12.18
CA ALA A 67 0.40 -7.76 -11.83
C ALA A 67 0.19 -7.34 -10.37
N LEU A 68 1.05 -7.78 -9.45
CA LEU A 68 1.00 -7.35 -8.06
C LEU A 68 1.42 -5.87 -7.90
N LYS A 69 2.47 -5.44 -8.62
CA LYS A 69 2.89 -4.01 -8.67
C LYS A 69 1.79 -3.12 -9.24
N GLU A 70 1.11 -3.57 -10.31
CA GLU A 70 -0.06 -2.86 -10.87
C GLU A 70 -1.17 -2.71 -9.85
N THR A 71 -1.49 -3.76 -9.11
CA THR A 71 -2.48 -3.73 -8.03
C THR A 71 -2.11 -2.74 -6.91
N MET A 72 -0.83 -2.70 -6.50
CA MET A 72 -0.35 -1.70 -5.54
C MET A 72 -0.45 -0.28 -6.11
N GLY A 73 -0.13 -0.10 -7.39
CA GLY A 73 -0.31 1.17 -8.10
C GLY A 73 -1.77 1.63 -8.12
N GLU A 74 -2.70 0.72 -8.37
CA GLU A 74 -4.14 1.00 -8.29
C GLU A 74 -4.54 1.44 -6.88
N GLY A 75 -4.12 0.70 -5.84
CA GLY A 75 -4.36 1.07 -4.45
C GLY A 75 -3.80 2.46 -4.09
N LEU A 76 -2.60 2.78 -4.60
CA LEU A 76 -1.97 4.08 -4.41
C LEU A 76 -2.76 5.23 -5.05
N LEU A 77 -3.31 5.02 -6.25
CA LEU A 77 -4.06 6.02 -7.00
C LEU A 77 -5.47 6.29 -6.43
N ARG A 78 -6.01 5.38 -5.63
CA ARG A 78 -7.28 5.58 -4.92
C ARG A 78 -7.17 6.53 -3.73
N GLU A 79 -5.95 6.79 -3.27
CA GLU A 79 -5.67 7.45 -2.01
C GLU A 79 -5.04 8.83 -2.21
N ASP A 80 -5.17 9.69 -1.20
CA ASP A 80 -4.44 10.97 -1.13
C ASP A 80 -2.98 10.72 -0.75
N ALA A 81 -2.26 10.03 -1.64
CA ALA A 81 -0.90 9.60 -1.41
C ALA A 81 0.04 10.80 -1.36
N GLY A 82 0.66 11.02 -0.21
CA GLY A 82 1.70 12.02 -0.05
C GLY A 82 3.03 11.61 -0.70
N PHE A 83 3.91 12.59 -0.83
CA PHE A 83 5.23 12.42 -1.45
C PHE A 83 6.04 11.23 -0.91
N HIS A 84 6.02 11.01 0.40
CA HIS A 84 6.75 9.89 1.01
C HIS A 84 6.17 8.53 0.64
N THR A 85 4.86 8.42 0.47
CA THR A 85 4.23 7.18 0.01
C THR A 85 4.64 6.84 -1.42
N LEU A 86 4.59 7.83 -2.31
CA LEU A 86 5.05 7.68 -3.69
C LEU A 86 6.52 7.28 -3.78
N GLN A 87 7.40 7.95 -3.02
CA GLN A 87 8.81 7.62 -2.97
C GLN A 87 9.07 6.21 -2.44
N ASN A 88 8.34 5.80 -1.39
CA ASN A 88 8.51 4.47 -0.80
C ASN A 88 8.15 3.39 -1.82
N VAL A 89 7.00 3.50 -2.47
CA VAL A 89 6.53 2.52 -3.45
C VAL A 89 7.49 2.46 -4.65
N GLU A 90 7.90 3.60 -5.20
CA GLU A 90 8.86 3.65 -6.30
C GLU A 90 10.20 3.05 -5.93
N ALA A 91 10.75 3.40 -4.76
CA ALA A 91 12.01 2.85 -4.30
C ALA A 91 11.96 1.33 -4.12
N CYS A 92 10.86 0.81 -3.58
CA CYS A 92 10.66 -0.62 -3.40
C CYS A 92 10.53 -1.36 -4.75
N PHE A 93 9.83 -0.79 -5.72
CA PHE A 93 9.74 -1.38 -7.07
C PHE A 93 11.11 -1.42 -7.74
N ARG A 94 11.92 -0.36 -7.59
CA ARG A 94 13.32 -0.39 -8.08
C ARG A 94 14.17 -1.41 -7.35
N GLN A 95 14.02 -1.58 -6.03
CA GLN A 95 14.72 -2.61 -5.28
C GLN A 95 14.33 -4.02 -5.75
N PHE A 96 13.07 -4.24 -6.11
CA PHE A 96 12.62 -5.49 -6.70
C PHE A 96 13.38 -5.82 -7.99
N GLU A 97 13.56 -4.84 -8.89
CA GLU A 97 14.29 -5.03 -10.16
C GLU A 97 15.80 -5.30 -9.94
N LEU A 98 16.38 -4.74 -8.87
CA LEU A 98 17.79 -4.88 -8.53
C LEU A 98 18.08 -6.10 -7.66
N ALA A 99 17.05 -6.75 -7.12
CA ALA A 99 17.20 -7.87 -6.21
C ALA A 99 17.83 -9.09 -6.89
N GLU A 100 18.81 -9.68 -6.24
CA GLU A 100 19.56 -10.84 -6.74
C GLU A 100 18.93 -12.18 -6.33
N SER A 101 18.07 -12.18 -5.32
CA SER A 101 17.42 -13.38 -4.79
C SER A 101 15.89 -13.24 -4.73
N ASP A 102 15.20 -14.38 -4.78
CA ASP A 102 13.73 -14.41 -4.63
C ASP A 102 13.29 -13.92 -3.26
N TYR A 103 14.11 -14.11 -2.23
CA TYR A 103 13.84 -13.58 -0.90
C TYR A 103 13.85 -12.04 -0.89
N GLU A 104 14.85 -11.42 -1.51
CA GLU A 104 14.94 -9.95 -1.61
C GLU A 104 13.80 -9.38 -2.45
N ARG A 105 13.44 -10.03 -3.57
CA ARG A 105 12.29 -9.65 -4.39
C ARG A 105 10.99 -9.68 -3.60
N ARG A 106 10.76 -10.75 -2.84
CA ARG A 106 9.60 -10.87 -1.95
C ARG A 106 9.57 -9.74 -0.93
N LEU A 107 10.68 -9.46 -0.26
CA LEU A 107 10.78 -8.36 0.72
C LEU A 107 10.50 -7.00 0.10
N ALA A 108 11.01 -6.76 -1.11
CA ALA A 108 10.82 -5.50 -1.82
C ALA A 108 9.35 -5.19 -2.12
N LEU A 109 8.47 -6.20 -2.24
CA LEU A 109 7.03 -5.99 -2.42
C LEU A 109 6.23 -6.11 -1.11
N ILE A 110 6.69 -6.87 -0.12
CA ILE A 110 6.08 -6.89 1.21
C ILE A 110 6.21 -5.52 1.90
N ALA A 111 7.34 -4.86 1.77
CA ALA A 111 7.60 -3.58 2.45
C ALA A 111 6.61 -2.48 2.04
N PRO A 112 6.39 -2.17 0.74
CA PRO A 112 5.42 -1.16 0.33
C PRO A 112 3.99 -1.56 0.65
N ALA A 113 3.60 -2.83 0.55
CA ALA A 113 2.27 -3.30 0.93
C ALA A 113 1.97 -3.02 2.42
N ARG A 114 2.91 -3.33 3.31
CA ARG A 114 2.82 -3.01 4.74
C ARG A 114 2.74 -1.51 5.00
N TYR A 115 3.55 -0.72 4.29
CA TYR A 115 3.56 0.73 4.42
C TYR A 115 2.22 1.32 3.97
N MET A 116 1.69 0.89 2.82
CA MET A 116 0.38 1.31 2.33
C MET A 116 -0.72 0.95 3.32
N ALA A 117 -0.80 -0.30 3.76
CA ALA A 117 -1.80 -0.75 4.75
C ALA A 117 -1.70 -0.04 6.12
N ALA A 118 -0.53 0.53 6.47
CA ALA A 118 -0.37 1.34 7.68
C ALA A 118 -0.90 2.78 7.54
N HIS A 119 -1.05 3.27 6.30
CA HIS A 119 -1.42 4.67 6.02
C HIS A 119 -2.78 4.79 5.33
N PHE A 120 -3.33 3.70 4.82
CA PHE A 120 -4.60 3.63 4.12
C PHE A 120 -5.71 3.05 5.02
N PRO A 121 -6.98 3.34 4.73
CA PRO A 121 -7.41 4.34 3.76
C PRO A 121 -7.18 5.78 4.25
N THR A 122 -6.97 6.70 3.31
CA THR A 122 -6.95 8.14 3.56
C THR A 122 -8.37 8.72 3.51
N ARG A 123 -8.51 10.04 3.59
CA ARG A 123 -9.83 10.69 3.44
C ARG A 123 -10.35 10.71 2.01
N ARG A 124 -9.51 10.41 1.01
CA ARG A 124 -9.84 10.46 -0.41
C ARG A 124 -10.44 11.81 -0.83
N GLU A 125 -9.85 12.88 -0.32
CA GLU A 125 -10.33 14.26 -0.56
C GLU A 125 -10.18 14.65 -2.05
N SER A 126 -9.16 14.12 -2.71
CA SER A 126 -8.91 14.32 -4.15
C SER A 126 -10.05 13.75 -5.00
N GLU A 127 -10.55 12.56 -4.69
CA GLU A 127 -11.68 11.93 -5.35
C GLU A 127 -12.97 12.72 -5.13
N GLN A 128 -13.22 13.17 -3.89
CA GLN A 128 -14.35 14.01 -3.56
C GLN A 128 -14.31 15.34 -4.32
N THR A 129 -13.14 15.96 -4.39
CA THR A 129 -12.93 17.21 -5.12
C THR A 129 -13.21 17.03 -6.61
N PHE A 130 -12.73 15.93 -7.21
CA PHE A 130 -13.00 15.61 -8.60
C PHE A 130 -14.49 15.41 -8.87
N THR A 131 -15.18 14.63 -8.04
CA THR A 131 -16.62 14.39 -8.14
C THR A 131 -17.42 15.69 -8.07
N ILE A 132 -17.06 16.59 -7.13
CA ILE A 132 -17.69 17.92 -7.02
C ILE A 132 -17.44 18.75 -8.28
N ALA A 133 -16.20 18.77 -8.78
CA ALA A 133 -15.86 19.51 -9.98
C ALA A 133 -16.61 19.00 -11.22
N GLU A 134 -16.75 17.70 -11.36
CA GLU A 134 -17.50 17.06 -12.46
C GLU A 134 -18.99 17.44 -12.42
N ARG A 135 -19.63 17.38 -11.25
CA ARG A 135 -21.03 17.77 -11.06
C ARG A 135 -21.24 19.26 -11.37
N LEU A 136 -20.32 20.13 -10.94
CA LEU A 136 -20.35 21.55 -11.28
C LEU A 136 -20.21 21.78 -12.79
N PHE A 137 -19.32 21.05 -13.44
CA PHE A 137 -19.14 21.14 -14.89
C PHE A 137 -20.39 20.69 -15.66
N GLN A 138 -21.13 19.73 -15.13
CA GLN A 138 -22.42 19.29 -15.66
C GLN A 138 -23.59 20.26 -15.36
N GLY A 139 -23.32 21.33 -14.62
CA GLY A 139 -24.32 22.34 -14.28
C GLY A 139 -25.20 21.97 -13.08
N GLU A 140 -24.81 20.99 -12.29
CA GLU A 140 -25.52 20.63 -11.08
C GLU A 140 -25.28 21.67 -9.96
N ASN A 141 -26.36 21.99 -9.22
CA ASN A 141 -26.26 22.82 -8.03
C ASN A 141 -25.83 21.95 -6.82
N ILE A 142 -24.64 22.20 -6.27
CA ILE A 142 -24.13 21.47 -5.08
C ILE A 142 -24.78 21.95 -3.76
N HIS A 143 -25.55 23.04 -3.78
CA HIS A 143 -26.16 23.63 -2.58
C HIS A 143 -27.65 23.27 -2.38
N GLU A 144 -28.27 22.49 -3.24
CA GLU A 144 -29.65 22.04 -3.08
C GLU A 144 -29.74 20.74 -2.26
N GLY A 145 -29.32 20.78 -1.00
CA GLY A 145 -29.35 19.61 -0.11
C GLY A 145 -29.45 19.89 1.39
N THR A 146 -29.67 21.14 1.78
CA THR A 146 -29.96 21.50 3.19
C THR A 146 -31.16 22.41 3.27
N GLY A 147 -32.32 21.87 2.92
CA GLY A 147 -33.63 22.49 3.12
C GLY A 147 -34.60 21.43 3.63
N ASP A 148 -34.80 21.48 4.92
CA ASP A 148 -35.77 21.04 5.88
C ASP A 148 -35.28 20.11 6.97
#